data_c82572a9758bb0c2cd56eac855d81333
#
_entry.id   c82572a9758bb0c2cd56eac855d81333
#
_cell.length_a   1.000
_cell.length_b   1.000
_cell.length_c   1.000
_cell.angle_alpha   90.00
_cell.angle_beta   90.00
_cell.angle_gamma   90.00
#
_symmetry.space_group_name_H-M   'P 1'
#
loop_
_entity.id
_entity.type
_entity.pdbx_description
1 polymer ?
#
loop_
_entity_poly.entity_id
_entity_poly.type
_entity_poly.pdbx_seq_one_letter_code
_entity_poly.pdbx_strand_id
1 'polypeptide(L)'
;MRETHFLVPSLKLMQTEAECGKPNTNDWAFGEKQYALAKKWFEAGASSNIIWNLVLDETGLSTGGWPQCSPVVVDSRTRQVSYTPYYYCYKHFSWFVQPGASVVASESKWADRVAFRNPHGEIVVVMANQSEKAEPVAIAIDGSQSEVVTLPARSFDTFSYSP
;
A
#
# COMPACT_ATOMS: atom_id res chain seq x y z
N MET A 1 -0.68 3.84 -18.03
CA MET A 1 0.21 4.62 -17.17
C MET A 1 1.69 4.32 -17.42
N ARG A 2 2.17 3.08 -17.34
CA ARG A 2 3.59 2.74 -17.61
C ARG A 2 4.09 3.22 -18.97
N GLU A 3 3.34 2.99 -20.03
CA GLU A 3 3.67 3.48 -21.37
C GLU A 3 3.70 5.02 -21.43
N THR A 4 2.73 5.69 -20.83
CA THR A 4 2.70 7.16 -20.77
C THR A 4 3.91 7.71 -20.00
N HIS A 5 4.27 7.07 -18.87
CA HIS A 5 5.45 7.45 -18.09
C HIS A 5 6.75 7.28 -18.89
N PHE A 6 6.84 6.19 -19.67
CA PHE A 6 7.99 5.95 -20.54
C PHE A 6 8.11 6.97 -21.66
N LEU A 7 6.98 7.31 -22.33
CA LEU A 7 6.97 8.24 -23.46
C LEU A 7 7.14 9.70 -23.04
N VAL A 8 6.65 10.07 -21.87
CA VAL A 8 6.70 11.46 -21.36
C VAL A 8 7.11 11.47 -19.88
N PRO A 9 8.38 11.18 -19.57
CA PRO A 9 8.83 11.00 -18.18
C PRO A 9 8.78 12.29 -17.34
N SER A 10 8.67 13.45 -17.95
CA SER A 10 8.50 14.74 -17.28
C SER A 10 7.10 14.97 -16.70
N LEU A 11 6.09 14.21 -17.16
CA LEU A 11 4.75 14.32 -16.63
C LEU A 11 4.60 13.57 -15.31
N LYS A 12 4.03 14.24 -14.32
CA LYS A 12 3.60 13.62 -13.07
C LYS A 12 2.27 12.92 -13.32
N LEU A 13 2.25 11.60 -13.20
CA LEU A 13 1.04 10.80 -13.36
C LEU A 13 0.41 10.53 -12.01
N MET A 14 -0.91 10.67 -11.94
CA MET A 14 -1.66 10.45 -10.70
C MET A 14 -2.71 9.37 -10.91
N GLN A 15 -2.82 8.46 -9.97
CA GLN A 15 -4.02 7.63 -9.82
C GLN A 15 -5.00 8.39 -8.93
N THR A 16 -6.11 8.83 -9.49
CA THR A 16 -7.04 9.74 -8.83
C THR A 16 -8.25 9.06 -8.21
N GLU A 17 -8.50 7.79 -8.56
CA GLU A 17 -9.57 7.00 -7.96
C GLU A 17 -9.22 5.52 -8.06
N ALA A 18 -9.08 4.86 -6.93
CA ALA A 18 -8.91 3.41 -6.86
C ALA A 18 -10.26 2.73 -6.70
N GLU A 19 -10.35 1.48 -7.17
CA GLU A 19 -11.55 0.66 -7.00
C GLU A 19 -11.91 0.48 -5.53
N CYS A 20 -13.11 0.85 -5.16
CA CYS A 20 -13.60 0.87 -3.78
C CYS A 20 -14.27 -0.43 -3.32
N GLY A 21 -14.21 -1.47 -4.14
CA GLY A 21 -14.64 -2.82 -3.77
C GLY A 21 -16.07 -3.17 -4.16
N LYS A 22 -16.37 -4.46 -4.12
CA LYS A 22 -17.70 -5.04 -4.20
C LYS A 22 -18.07 -5.62 -2.84
N PRO A 23 -19.35 -5.89 -2.59
CA PRO A 23 -19.99 -5.48 -1.35
C PRO A 23 -19.20 -5.93 -0.13
N ASN A 24 -18.82 -4.96 0.65
CA ASN A 24 -18.74 -4.99 2.11
C ASN A 24 -17.81 -5.98 2.80
N THR A 25 -16.80 -6.51 2.15
CA THR A 25 -15.79 -7.21 2.89
C THR A 25 -14.62 -6.26 3.14
N ASN A 26 -14.71 -5.42 4.14
CA ASN A 26 -13.55 -4.73 4.71
C ASN A 26 -12.60 -5.75 5.35
N ASP A 27 -12.38 -6.88 4.66
CA ASP A 27 -11.59 -8.00 5.13
C ASP A 27 -10.11 -7.89 4.73
N TRP A 28 -9.33 -8.87 5.16
CA TRP A 28 -7.90 -8.89 4.89
C TRP A 28 -7.61 -9.04 3.38
N ALA A 29 -8.38 -9.86 2.66
CA ALA A 29 -8.21 -10.07 1.23
C ALA A 29 -8.42 -8.77 0.43
N PHE A 30 -9.34 -7.90 0.88
CA PHE A 30 -9.50 -6.58 0.29
C PHE A 30 -8.28 -5.69 0.55
N GLY A 31 -7.73 -5.70 1.77
CA GLY A 31 -6.49 -4.99 2.10
C GLY A 31 -5.32 -5.41 1.20
N GLU A 32 -5.14 -6.70 0.98
CA GLU A 32 -4.11 -7.25 0.09
C GLU A 32 -4.33 -6.83 -1.37
N LYS A 33 -5.58 -6.84 -1.84
CA LYS A 33 -5.91 -6.32 -3.17
C LYS A 33 -5.52 -4.86 -3.32
N GLN A 34 -5.77 -4.04 -2.30
CA GLN A 34 -5.41 -2.62 -2.31
C GLN A 34 -3.89 -2.42 -2.29
N TYR A 35 -3.15 -3.26 -1.55
CA TYR A 35 -1.69 -3.28 -1.61
C TYR A 35 -1.18 -3.56 -3.03
N ALA A 36 -1.70 -4.61 -3.67
CA ALA A 36 -1.31 -4.98 -5.03
C ALA A 36 -1.61 -3.87 -6.05
N LEU A 37 -2.73 -3.16 -5.89
CA LEU A 37 -3.08 -2.03 -6.74
C LEU A 37 -2.13 -0.84 -6.52
N ALA A 38 -1.87 -0.45 -5.27
CA ALA A 38 -0.95 0.65 -4.95
C ALA A 38 0.45 0.36 -5.50
N LYS A 39 1.00 -0.84 -5.23
CA LYS A 39 2.27 -1.32 -5.79
C LYS A 39 2.30 -1.18 -7.31
N LYS A 40 1.29 -1.72 -8.00
CA LYS A 40 1.18 -1.67 -9.46
C LYS A 40 1.22 -0.23 -10.00
N TRP A 41 0.53 0.70 -9.34
CA TRP A 41 0.51 2.10 -9.77
C TRP A 41 1.85 2.78 -9.57
N PHE A 42 2.49 2.62 -8.41
CA PHE A 42 3.82 3.18 -8.16
C PHE A 42 4.87 2.62 -9.10
N GLU A 43 4.91 1.31 -9.31
CA GLU A 43 5.82 0.67 -10.27
C GLU A 43 5.53 1.08 -11.74
N ALA A 44 4.34 1.56 -12.03
CA ALA A 44 3.97 2.10 -13.34
C ALA A 44 4.27 3.61 -13.49
N GLY A 45 4.89 4.24 -12.49
CA GLY A 45 5.28 5.64 -12.51
C GLY A 45 4.25 6.62 -11.95
N ALA A 46 3.27 6.16 -11.19
CA ALA A 46 2.37 7.07 -10.49
C ALA A 46 3.12 7.83 -9.39
N SER A 47 2.98 9.14 -9.38
CA SER A 47 3.53 10.04 -8.35
C SER A 47 2.58 10.23 -7.16
N SER A 48 1.35 9.80 -7.28
CA SER A 48 0.37 9.74 -6.19
C SER A 48 -0.70 8.70 -6.45
N ASN A 49 -1.34 8.25 -5.38
CA ASN A 49 -2.46 7.32 -5.43
C ASN A 49 -3.55 7.83 -4.47
N ILE A 50 -4.71 8.15 -5.01
CA ILE A 50 -5.87 8.63 -4.26
C ILE A 50 -6.90 7.51 -4.20
N ILE A 51 -7.41 7.27 -3.01
CA ILE A 51 -8.39 6.21 -2.76
C ILE A 51 -9.78 6.80 -2.57
N TRP A 52 -10.77 6.02 -2.89
CA TRP A 52 -12.19 6.30 -2.71
C TRP A 52 -12.80 5.21 -1.82
N ASN A 53 -13.50 5.46 -0.81
CA ASN A 53 -13.73 6.53 0.12
C ASN A 53 -12.73 6.46 1.29
N LEU A 54 -12.60 7.50 2.10
CA LEU A 54 -11.80 7.44 3.31
C LEU A 54 -12.59 6.89 4.50
N VAL A 55 -13.84 7.32 4.66
CA VAL A 55 -14.70 6.97 5.79
C VAL A 55 -16.10 6.62 5.28
N LEU A 56 -16.63 5.52 5.77
CA LEU A 56 -18.05 5.13 5.62
C LEU A 56 -18.63 4.75 6.98
N ASP A 57 -19.93 4.62 7.05
CA ASP A 57 -20.59 4.02 8.19
C ASP A 57 -20.57 2.46 8.12
N GLU A 58 -21.16 1.81 9.11
CA GLU A 58 -21.23 0.35 9.20
C GLU A 58 -22.02 -0.30 8.05
N THR A 59 -22.84 0.45 7.33
CA THR A 59 -23.56 -0.07 6.17
C THR A 59 -22.66 -0.23 4.96
N GLY A 60 -21.54 0.50 4.91
CA GLY A 60 -20.63 0.52 3.78
C GLY A 60 -21.26 1.07 2.51
N LEU A 61 -22.36 1.85 2.63
CA LEU A 61 -23.04 2.42 1.48
C LEU A 61 -22.53 3.85 1.20
N SER A 62 -22.25 4.12 -0.07
CA SER A 62 -22.03 5.50 -0.51
C SER A 62 -23.34 6.29 -0.48
N THR A 63 -23.25 7.62 -0.62
CA THR A 63 -24.42 8.48 -0.76
C THR A 63 -25.32 8.11 -1.94
N GLY A 64 -24.77 7.44 -2.96
CA GLY A 64 -25.51 6.87 -4.08
C GLY A 64 -26.10 5.48 -3.83
N GLY A 65 -25.97 4.95 -2.61
CA GLY A 65 -26.47 3.61 -2.24
C GLY A 65 -25.62 2.45 -2.76
N TRP A 66 -24.39 2.70 -3.20
CA TRP A 66 -23.50 1.65 -3.70
C TRP A 66 -22.66 1.06 -2.58
N PRO A 67 -22.61 -0.29 -2.46
CA PRO A 67 -21.75 -0.95 -1.49
C PRO A 67 -20.28 -0.70 -1.80
N GLN A 68 -19.54 -0.30 -0.78
CA GLN A 68 -18.13 0.07 -0.89
C GLN A 68 -17.35 -0.36 0.35
N CYS A 69 -16.03 -0.43 0.22
CA CYS A 69 -15.12 -0.59 1.34
C CYS A 69 -14.45 0.75 1.67
N SER A 70 -14.06 0.92 2.92
CA SER A 70 -13.34 2.11 3.36
C SER A 70 -12.24 1.76 4.36
N PRO A 71 -11.16 2.56 4.42
CA PRO A 71 -10.14 2.44 5.45
C PRO A 71 -10.69 2.60 6.87
N VAL A 72 -11.64 3.50 7.05
CA VAL A 72 -12.23 3.82 8.36
C VAL A 72 -13.73 3.59 8.30
N VAL A 73 -14.24 2.91 9.32
CA VAL A 73 -15.68 2.71 9.53
C VAL A 73 -16.09 3.39 10.83
N VAL A 74 -17.17 4.15 10.77
CA VAL A 74 -17.77 4.80 11.95
C VAL A 74 -19.16 4.24 12.16
N ASP A 75 -19.37 3.52 13.26
CA ASP A 75 -20.70 3.05 13.65
C ASP A 75 -21.62 4.27 13.91
N SER A 76 -22.68 4.38 13.14
CA SER A 76 -23.58 5.56 13.16
C SER A 76 -24.29 5.74 14.48
N ARG A 77 -24.55 4.65 15.21
CA ARG A 77 -25.29 4.63 16.48
C ARG A 77 -24.37 4.85 17.69
N THR A 78 -23.24 4.11 17.74
CA THR A 78 -22.34 4.13 18.91
C THR A 78 -21.23 5.17 18.78
N ARG A 79 -20.99 5.70 17.59
CA ARG A 79 -19.87 6.59 17.23
C ARG A 79 -18.49 5.92 17.38
N GLN A 80 -18.45 4.62 17.50
CA GLN A 80 -17.19 3.88 17.55
C GLN A 80 -16.50 3.93 16.19
N VAL A 81 -15.20 4.23 16.22
CA VAL A 81 -14.32 4.24 15.03
C VAL A 81 -13.58 2.92 14.96
N SER A 82 -13.59 2.30 13.78
CA SER A 82 -12.85 1.08 13.49
C SER A 82 -11.95 1.27 12.27
N TYR A 83 -10.76 0.67 12.31
CA TYR A 83 -9.81 0.66 11.21
C TYR A 83 -9.81 -0.70 10.53
N THR A 84 -9.89 -0.69 9.21
CA THR A 84 -9.93 -1.92 8.40
C THR A 84 -8.54 -2.34 7.92
N PRO A 85 -8.35 -3.55 7.40
CA PRO A 85 -7.10 -3.93 6.71
C PRO A 85 -6.69 -2.97 5.58
N TYR A 86 -7.66 -2.34 4.93
CA TYR A 86 -7.42 -1.29 3.94
C TYR A 86 -6.69 -0.08 4.53
N TYR A 87 -7.07 0.37 5.74
CA TYR A 87 -6.36 1.42 6.47
C TYR A 87 -4.92 1.02 6.75
N TYR A 88 -4.70 -0.17 7.29
CA TYR A 88 -3.36 -0.63 7.64
C TYR A 88 -2.46 -0.77 6.41
N CYS A 89 -2.99 -1.29 5.30
CA CYS A 89 -2.27 -1.32 4.03
C CYS A 89 -1.73 0.06 3.65
N TYR A 90 -2.59 1.07 3.59
CA TYR A 90 -2.18 2.42 3.18
C TYR A 90 -1.32 3.13 4.22
N LYS A 91 -1.47 2.80 5.50
CA LYS A 91 -0.61 3.31 6.56
C LYS A 91 0.86 2.96 6.33
N HIS A 92 1.17 1.77 5.83
CA HIS A 92 2.53 1.37 5.48
C HIS A 92 3.15 2.27 4.40
N PHE A 93 2.38 2.76 3.45
CA PHE A 93 2.84 3.74 2.48
C PHE A 93 2.88 5.16 3.07
N SER A 94 1.76 5.64 3.59
CA SER A 94 1.59 7.04 3.96
C SER A 94 2.43 7.47 5.17
N TRP A 95 2.80 6.54 6.03
CA TRP A 95 3.62 6.83 7.22
C TRP A 95 5.11 6.87 6.93
N PHE A 96 5.58 6.03 6.00
CA PHE A 96 7.01 5.82 5.77
C PHE A 96 7.51 6.47 4.48
N VAL A 97 6.68 6.53 3.44
CA VAL A 97 7.07 7.10 2.14
C VAL A 97 6.77 8.60 2.13
N GLN A 98 7.82 9.40 2.07
CA GLN A 98 7.70 10.86 2.15
C GLN A 98 7.32 11.48 0.80
N PRO A 99 6.67 12.66 0.80
CA PRO A 99 6.50 13.45 -0.42
C PRO A 99 7.85 13.73 -1.08
N GLY A 100 7.94 13.47 -2.37
CA GLY A 100 9.19 13.59 -3.13
C GLY A 100 10.02 12.30 -3.19
N ALA A 101 9.57 11.22 -2.55
CA ALA A 101 10.21 9.91 -2.71
C ALA A 101 10.12 9.41 -4.16
N SER A 102 11.07 8.60 -4.55
CA SER A 102 11.11 7.92 -5.84
C SER A 102 11.07 6.41 -5.66
N VAL A 103 10.38 5.71 -6.55
CA VAL A 103 10.43 4.24 -6.60
C VAL A 103 11.82 3.83 -7.06
N VAL A 104 12.44 2.88 -6.36
CA VAL A 104 13.74 2.32 -6.72
C VAL A 104 13.58 0.89 -7.22
N ALA A 105 14.40 0.55 -8.21
CA ALA A 105 14.45 -0.82 -8.70
C ALA A 105 14.94 -1.76 -7.59
N SER A 106 14.30 -2.89 -7.47
CA SER A 106 14.68 -3.91 -6.50
C SER A 106 14.55 -5.30 -7.11
N GLU A 107 15.53 -6.15 -6.88
CA GLU A 107 15.50 -7.55 -7.28
C GLU A 107 15.18 -8.42 -6.08
N SER A 108 14.35 -9.43 -6.24
CA SER A 108 14.02 -10.35 -5.17
C SER A 108 13.24 -11.55 -5.69
N LYS A 109 13.32 -12.65 -4.99
CA LYS A 109 12.39 -13.78 -5.13
C LYS A 109 11.02 -13.45 -4.54
N TRP A 110 10.93 -12.43 -3.66
CA TRP A 110 9.70 -11.97 -3.06
C TRP A 110 8.99 -10.99 -3.99
N ALA A 111 7.87 -11.41 -4.56
CA ALA A 111 7.13 -10.62 -5.55
C ALA A 111 6.36 -9.42 -4.94
N ASP A 112 5.89 -9.59 -3.70
CA ASP A 112 5.00 -8.63 -3.05
C ASP A 112 5.76 -7.60 -2.22
N ARG A 113 6.57 -6.81 -2.90
CA ARG A 113 7.33 -5.69 -2.35
C ARG A 113 7.31 -4.50 -3.29
N VAL A 114 7.52 -3.32 -2.74
CA VAL A 114 7.90 -2.11 -3.48
C VAL A 114 8.87 -1.30 -2.63
N ALA A 115 9.91 -0.75 -3.25
CA ALA A 115 10.93 0.02 -2.58
C ALA A 115 10.92 1.47 -3.04
N PHE A 116 11.19 2.37 -2.09
CA PHE A 116 11.24 3.81 -2.29
C PHE A 116 12.54 4.37 -1.72
N ARG A 117 13.01 5.45 -2.33
CA ARG A 117 14.05 6.32 -1.75
C ARG A 117 13.41 7.64 -1.36
N ASN A 118 13.39 7.94 -0.08
CA ASN A 118 12.96 9.22 0.46
C ASN A 118 13.94 10.37 0.10
N PRO A 119 13.53 11.64 0.15
CA PRO A 119 14.36 12.78 -0.24
C PRO A 119 15.70 12.87 0.48
N HIS A 120 15.77 12.40 1.72
CA HIS A 120 17.01 12.41 2.53
C HIS A 120 17.84 11.12 2.41
N GLY A 121 17.53 10.25 1.43
CA GLY A 121 18.30 9.06 1.11
C GLY A 121 17.83 7.77 1.82
N GLU A 122 16.94 7.86 2.79
CA GLU A 122 16.35 6.69 3.45
C GLU A 122 15.70 5.77 2.43
N ILE A 123 15.96 4.47 2.51
CA ILE A 123 15.30 3.44 1.71
C ILE A 123 14.15 2.85 2.53
N VAL A 124 12.97 2.85 1.95
CA VAL A 124 11.76 2.27 2.54
C VAL A 124 11.30 1.11 1.66
N VAL A 125 11.15 -0.08 2.25
CA VAL A 125 10.64 -1.26 1.56
C VAL A 125 9.32 -1.65 2.21
N VAL A 126 8.24 -1.55 1.45
CA VAL A 126 6.90 -1.98 1.87
C VAL A 126 6.63 -3.36 1.28
N MET A 127 6.26 -4.31 2.13
CA MET A 127 6.08 -5.71 1.78
C MET A 127 4.72 -6.23 2.23
N ALA A 128 4.22 -7.24 1.52
CA ALA A 128 3.06 -8.02 1.95
C ALA A 128 3.42 -9.51 1.97
N ASN A 129 3.11 -10.18 3.06
CA ASN A 129 3.08 -11.64 3.11
C ASN A 129 1.64 -12.12 2.95
N GLN A 130 1.27 -12.53 1.75
CA GLN A 130 -0.08 -13.04 1.45
C GLN A 130 -0.23 -14.54 1.72
N SER A 131 0.84 -15.22 2.17
CA SER A 131 0.79 -16.65 2.47
C SER A 131 0.16 -16.91 3.85
N GLU A 132 -0.31 -18.14 4.04
CA GLU A 132 -0.83 -18.62 5.33
C GLU A 132 0.28 -19.01 6.31
N LYS A 133 1.56 -18.75 5.96
CA LYS A 133 2.72 -19.08 6.77
C LYS A 133 3.59 -17.85 7.00
N ALA A 134 4.25 -17.85 8.15
CA ALA A 134 5.31 -16.89 8.40
C ALA A 134 6.53 -17.19 7.50
N GLU A 135 7.14 -16.15 6.94
CA GLU A 135 8.22 -16.27 5.95
C GLU A 135 9.45 -15.48 6.39
N PRO A 136 10.62 -16.10 6.39
CA PRO A 136 11.87 -15.40 6.68
C PRO A 136 12.30 -14.57 5.46
N VAL A 137 12.66 -13.31 5.69
CA VAL A 137 13.20 -12.43 4.67
C VAL A 137 14.44 -11.71 5.16
N ALA A 138 15.36 -11.44 4.25
CA ALA A 138 16.47 -10.53 4.46
C ALA A 138 16.49 -9.51 3.32
N ILE A 139 16.86 -8.27 3.63
CA ILE A 139 16.93 -7.18 2.67
C ILE A 139 18.40 -6.81 2.50
N ALA A 140 18.89 -6.79 1.26
CA ALA A 140 20.22 -6.31 0.93
C ALA A 140 20.12 -4.92 0.29
N ILE A 141 20.90 -3.97 0.79
CA ILE A 141 20.98 -2.61 0.28
C ILE A 141 22.48 -2.30 0.09
N ASP A 142 22.86 -1.96 -1.13
CA ASP A 142 24.25 -1.59 -1.49
C ASP A 142 25.30 -2.61 -0.99
N GLY A 143 24.98 -3.90 -1.07
CA GLY A 143 25.85 -4.99 -0.64
C GLY A 143 25.83 -5.31 0.86
N SER A 144 25.16 -4.51 1.68
CA SER A 144 24.91 -4.80 3.09
C SER A 144 23.57 -5.51 3.24
N GLN A 145 23.56 -6.61 3.98
CA GLN A 145 22.36 -7.39 4.24
C GLN A 145 21.84 -7.13 5.65
N SER A 146 20.53 -6.99 5.78
CA SER A 146 19.88 -6.96 7.09
C SER A 146 19.97 -8.31 7.81
N GLU A 147 19.70 -8.31 9.10
CA GLU A 147 19.33 -9.54 9.78
C GLU A 147 18.10 -10.17 9.12
N VAL A 148 17.98 -11.50 9.26
CA VAL A 148 16.78 -12.20 8.82
C VAL A 148 15.63 -11.86 9.79
N VAL A 149 14.56 -11.31 9.24
CA VAL A 149 13.32 -11.07 9.99
C VAL A 149 12.24 -12.01 9.50
N THR A 150 11.27 -12.31 10.34
CA THR A 150 10.16 -13.17 9.98
C THR A 150 8.92 -12.31 9.75
N LEU A 151 8.41 -12.29 8.53
CA LEU A 151 7.12 -11.70 8.20
C LEU A 151 6.01 -12.64 8.69
N PRO A 152 5.11 -12.21 9.56
CA PRO A 152 3.96 -13.03 9.95
C PRO A 152 3.13 -13.47 8.75
N ALA A 153 2.37 -14.55 8.89
CA ALA A 153 1.36 -14.91 7.90
C ALA A 153 0.35 -13.78 7.71
N ARG A 154 -0.07 -13.51 6.48
CA ARG A 154 -1.09 -12.53 6.16
C ARG A 154 -0.78 -11.14 6.78
N SER A 155 0.40 -10.60 6.49
CA SER A 155 0.88 -9.32 7.07
C SER A 155 1.25 -8.28 6.02
N PHE A 156 1.26 -7.03 6.45
CA PHE A 156 1.98 -5.93 5.80
C PHE A 156 3.12 -5.51 6.71
N ASP A 157 4.28 -5.32 6.13
CA ASP A 157 5.49 -4.97 6.86
C ASP A 157 6.25 -3.85 6.14
N THR A 158 6.90 -2.99 6.90
CA THR A 158 7.76 -1.94 6.34
C THR A 158 9.12 -1.96 7.00
N PHE A 159 10.14 -1.92 6.17
CA PHE A 159 11.52 -1.75 6.60
C PHE A 159 12.02 -0.39 6.15
N SER A 160 12.70 0.32 7.03
CA SER A 160 13.41 1.54 6.68
C SER A 160 14.89 1.40 7.01
N TYR A 161 15.71 1.92 6.11
CA TYR A 161 17.15 1.95 6.23
C TYR A 161 17.64 3.37 5.98
N SER A 162 18.30 3.94 6.97
CA SER A 162 18.99 5.23 6.84
C SER A 162 20.46 4.98 6.56
N PRO A 163 21.03 5.60 5.51
CA PRO A 163 22.45 5.46 5.15
C PRO A 163 23.38 6.04 6.22
#